data_4332f34c89322fd66c8b38a4313126ae
#
_entry.id   4332f34c89322fd66c8b38a4313126ae
#
_cell.length_a   1.000
_cell.length_b   1.000
_cell.length_c   1.000
_cell.angle_alpha   90.00
_cell.angle_beta   90.00
_cell.angle_gamma   90.00
#
_symmetry.space_group_name_H-M   'P 1'
#
loop_
_entity.id
_entity.type
_entity.pdbx_description
1 polymer ?
#
loop_
_entity_poly.entity_id
_entity_poly.type
_entity_poly.pdbx_seq_one_letter_code
_entity_poly.pdbx_strand_id
1 'polypeptide(L)'
;DVFAAKPAMQDVKVLDRLDDNNAGSEKRLIDAIGEGLKQSMQQHPNLILMGQDIAEYGGAFKITEGFVQEFGKERVRNTPLCESAIVGAALGLSLKGFKSMMEMQFADFVTVGFNQIVNNLAKIHYRWGQNADVVIRMPTGGGVGAGPFHSQSNEAWFTKVPGLKVVYPSSPFDAKGLLIAAINDPNPVLFFEHKALYRSISGRVPADYYEIPIGKACSVRTGED
;
A
#
# COMPACT_ATOMS: atom_id res chain seq x y z
N ASP A 1 10.83 -18.30 11.49
CA ASP A 1 9.94 -17.71 10.47
C ASP A 1 10.50 -16.40 9.97
N VAL A 2 10.31 -16.12 8.69
CA VAL A 2 10.71 -14.83 8.08
C VAL A 2 9.61 -13.78 8.17
N PHE A 3 8.39 -14.19 8.48
CA PHE A 3 7.22 -13.33 8.63
C PHE A 3 6.62 -13.44 10.03
N ALA A 4 6.19 -12.30 10.58
CA ALA A 4 5.34 -12.26 11.75
C ALA A 4 3.95 -12.83 11.43
N ALA A 5 3.34 -13.54 12.38
CA ALA A 5 1.97 -14.00 12.24
C ALA A 5 1.01 -12.80 12.25
N LYS A 6 0.10 -12.74 11.27
CA LYS A 6 -0.95 -11.72 11.25
C LYS A 6 -1.98 -12.04 12.36
N PRO A 7 -2.24 -11.13 13.30
CA PRO A 7 -3.30 -11.33 14.29
C PRO A 7 -4.67 -11.37 13.62
N ALA A 8 -5.59 -12.14 14.18
CA ALA A 8 -6.99 -12.07 13.77
C ALA A 8 -7.56 -10.68 14.12
N MET A 9 -8.08 -9.98 13.13
CA MET A 9 -8.76 -8.72 13.34
C MET A 9 -10.25 -8.98 13.56
N GLN A 10 -10.79 -8.43 14.65
CA GLN A 10 -12.23 -8.36 14.86
C GLN A 10 -12.78 -7.22 13.99
N ASP A 11 -13.96 -7.41 13.41
CA ASP A 11 -14.70 -6.41 12.65
C ASP A 11 -14.15 -6.06 11.24
N VAL A 12 -13.27 -6.89 10.68
CA VAL A 12 -12.85 -6.75 9.27
C VAL A 12 -13.48 -7.84 8.43
N LYS A 13 -14.27 -7.43 7.43
CA LYS A 13 -14.84 -8.34 6.45
C LYS A 13 -13.75 -8.88 5.53
N VAL A 14 -13.66 -10.19 5.37
CA VAL A 14 -12.71 -10.81 4.43
C VAL A 14 -13.48 -11.21 3.18
N LEU A 15 -13.05 -10.70 2.03
CA LEU A 15 -13.62 -11.01 0.73
C LEU A 15 -12.54 -11.60 -0.16
N ASP A 16 -12.84 -12.67 -0.88
CA ASP A 16 -11.92 -13.26 -1.86
C ASP A 16 -12.32 -12.94 -3.30
N ARG A 17 -13.58 -12.53 -3.51
CA ARG A 17 -14.10 -12.07 -4.80
C ARG A 17 -15.28 -11.10 -4.62
N LEU A 18 -15.53 -10.34 -5.68
CA LEU A 18 -16.75 -9.53 -5.81
C LEU A 18 -17.91 -10.42 -6.26
N ASP A 19 -19.04 -10.31 -5.60
CA ASP A 19 -20.30 -10.96 -5.96
C ASP A 19 -21.47 -9.96 -5.90
N ASP A 20 -22.69 -10.39 -6.25
CA ASP A 20 -23.87 -9.51 -6.28
C ASP A 20 -24.26 -9.00 -4.89
N ASN A 21 -23.89 -9.70 -3.81
CA ASN A 21 -24.20 -9.30 -2.43
C ASN A 21 -23.25 -8.20 -1.92
N ASN A 22 -22.07 -8.07 -2.52
CA ASN A 22 -21.04 -7.10 -2.12
C ASN A 22 -20.62 -6.15 -3.24
N ALA A 23 -21.43 -5.99 -4.28
CA ALA A 23 -21.07 -5.28 -5.52
C ALA A 23 -20.70 -3.80 -5.34
N GLY A 24 -21.31 -3.09 -4.38
CA GLY A 24 -20.99 -1.69 -4.10
C GLY A 24 -21.26 -0.72 -5.25
N SER A 25 -20.52 0.38 -5.30
CA SER A 25 -20.59 1.42 -6.34
C SER A 25 -19.42 1.36 -7.30
N GLU A 26 -19.60 1.88 -8.51
CA GLU A 26 -18.52 1.97 -9.49
C GLU A 26 -17.51 3.05 -9.09
N LYS A 27 -16.23 2.69 -9.09
CA LYS A 27 -15.11 3.59 -8.75
C LYS A 27 -13.92 3.34 -9.66
N ARG A 28 -13.15 4.40 -9.94
CA ARG A 28 -11.84 4.25 -10.59
C ARG A 28 -10.85 3.60 -9.63
N LEU A 29 -9.78 3.02 -10.16
CA LEU A 29 -8.72 2.41 -9.34
C LEU A 29 -8.18 3.39 -8.28
N ILE A 30 -7.90 4.63 -8.69
CA ILE A 30 -7.36 5.67 -7.81
C ILE A 30 -8.31 6.03 -6.67
N ASP A 31 -9.62 6.10 -6.96
CA ASP A 31 -10.64 6.44 -5.97
C ASP A 31 -10.82 5.30 -4.95
N ALA A 32 -10.70 4.05 -5.39
CA ALA A 32 -10.74 2.88 -4.53
C ALA A 32 -9.54 2.82 -3.57
N ILE A 33 -8.34 3.17 -4.06
CA ILE A 33 -7.12 3.30 -3.24
C ILE A 33 -7.31 4.40 -2.19
N GLY A 34 -7.76 5.59 -2.60
CA GLY A 34 -8.00 6.72 -1.70
C GLY A 34 -9.03 6.38 -0.62
N GLU A 35 -10.12 5.71 -0.98
CA GLU A 35 -11.14 5.26 -0.03
C GLU A 35 -10.60 4.25 0.97
N GLY A 36 -9.88 3.22 0.50
CA GLY A 36 -9.27 2.22 1.37
C GLY A 36 -8.27 2.84 2.35
N LEU A 37 -7.46 3.79 1.88
CA LEU A 37 -6.52 4.51 2.72
C LEU A 37 -7.23 5.40 3.75
N LYS A 38 -8.28 6.11 3.35
CA LYS A 38 -9.09 6.94 4.24
C LYS A 38 -9.76 6.12 5.34
N GLN A 39 -10.40 5.01 4.97
CA GLN A 39 -11.01 4.09 5.93
C GLN A 39 -9.98 3.50 6.89
N SER A 40 -8.78 3.17 6.40
CA SER A 40 -7.69 2.69 7.26
C SER A 40 -7.21 3.76 8.25
N MET A 41 -7.16 5.03 7.84
CA MET A 41 -6.86 6.14 8.74
C MET A 41 -7.92 6.33 9.83
N GLN A 42 -9.18 6.10 9.51
CA GLN A 42 -10.29 6.14 10.47
C GLN A 42 -10.24 4.96 11.44
N GLN A 43 -9.93 3.76 10.93
CA GLN A 43 -9.85 2.53 11.72
C GLN A 43 -8.63 2.49 12.66
N HIS A 44 -7.49 3.08 12.23
CA HIS A 44 -6.23 3.03 12.96
C HIS A 44 -5.77 4.43 13.39
N PRO A 45 -6.05 4.87 14.64
CA PRO A 45 -5.57 6.16 15.13
C PRO A 45 -4.05 6.32 15.15
N ASN A 46 -3.32 5.20 15.20
CA ASN A 46 -1.85 5.12 15.17
C ASN A 46 -1.25 4.98 13.76
N LEU A 47 -2.05 5.07 12.68
CA LEU A 47 -1.55 5.06 11.32
C LEU A 47 -1.02 6.44 10.93
N ILE A 48 0.25 6.51 10.54
CA ILE A 48 0.95 7.71 10.09
C ILE A 48 1.23 7.58 8.58
N LEU A 49 0.82 8.58 7.83
CA LEU A 49 1.15 8.71 6.41
C LEU A 49 2.34 9.66 6.24
N MET A 50 3.33 9.25 5.45
CA MET A 50 4.52 10.05 5.15
C MET A 50 4.85 10.00 3.66
N GLY A 51 5.33 11.09 3.13
CA GLY A 51 5.79 11.17 1.74
C GLY A 51 6.01 12.60 1.28
N GLN A 52 6.45 12.73 0.05
CA GLN A 52 6.69 14.03 -0.56
C GLN A 52 5.37 14.60 -1.06
N ASP A 53 5.05 15.84 -0.64
CA ASP A 53 3.87 16.60 -1.03
C ASP A 53 2.51 15.91 -0.76
N ILE A 54 2.44 14.95 0.15
CA ILE A 54 1.21 14.20 0.43
C ILE A 54 0.22 14.93 1.34
N ALA A 55 0.66 15.96 2.08
CA ALA A 55 -0.19 16.71 3.00
C ALA A 55 -1.06 17.74 2.26
N GLU A 56 -0.64 18.99 2.22
CA GLU A 56 -1.46 20.08 1.67
C GLU A 56 -1.72 19.95 0.16
N TYR A 57 -0.74 19.43 -0.59
CA TYR A 57 -0.88 19.21 -2.03
C TYR A 57 -1.69 17.95 -2.37
N GLY A 58 -1.72 16.95 -1.49
CA GLY A 58 -2.47 15.69 -1.67
C GLY A 58 -1.77 14.63 -2.53
N GLY A 59 -0.46 14.73 -2.66
CA GLY A 59 0.37 13.80 -3.44
C GLY A 59 0.37 14.08 -4.94
N ALA A 60 1.32 13.49 -5.66
CA ALA A 60 1.49 13.67 -7.11
C ALA A 60 0.24 13.24 -7.92
N PHE A 61 -0.51 12.28 -7.42
CA PHE A 61 -1.71 11.72 -8.06
C PHE A 61 -3.02 12.10 -7.35
N LYS A 62 -2.97 12.93 -6.29
CA LYS A 62 -4.12 13.41 -5.52
C LYS A 62 -4.86 12.35 -4.71
N ILE A 63 -4.17 11.28 -4.31
CA ILE A 63 -4.78 10.20 -3.51
C ILE A 63 -5.04 10.65 -2.07
N THR A 64 -4.17 11.51 -1.51
CA THR A 64 -4.27 12.01 -0.14
C THR A 64 -4.84 13.43 -0.05
N GLU A 65 -5.46 13.93 -1.12
CA GLU A 65 -6.10 15.26 -1.12
C GLU A 65 -7.18 15.35 -0.04
N GLY A 66 -7.11 16.40 0.79
CA GLY A 66 -8.03 16.59 1.91
C GLY A 66 -7.69 15.81 3.19
N PHE A 67 -6.72 14.90 3.17
CA PHE A 67 -6.40 14.07 4.33
C PHE A 67 -5.79 14.87 5.50
N VAL A 68 -4.94 15.86 5.20
CA VAL A 68 -4.34 16.68 6.26
C VAL A 68 -5.38 17.52 7.00
N GLN A 69 -6.45 17.95 6.31
CA GLN A 69 -7.56 18.67 6.92
C GLN A 69 -8.40 17.78 7.85
N GLU A 70 -8.57 16.50 7.47
CA GLU A 70 -9.38 15.54 8.23
C GLU A 70 -8.60 14.90 9.38
N PHE A 71 -7.34 14.49 9.15
CA PHE A 71 -6.56 13.70 10.09
C PHE A 71 -5.45 14.47 10.81
N GLY A 72 -5.17 15.70 10.38
CA GLY A 72 -4.15 16.56 10.97
C GLY A 72 -2.73 16.29 10.50
N LYS A 73 -1.87 17.29 10.68
CA LYS A 73 -0.44 17.25 10.26
C LYS A 73 0.39 16.21 11.01
N GLU A 74 -0.04 15.82 12.20
CA GLU A 74 0.65 14.81 13.00
C GLU A 74 0.52 13.42 12.37
N ARG A 75 -0.53 13.19 11.59
CA ARG A 75 -0.81 11.91 10.94
C ARG A 75 -0.58 11.90 9.42
N VAL A 76 -0.57 13.06 8.77
CA VAL A 76 -0.33 13.22 7.33
C VAL A 76 0.84 14.19 7.16
N ARG A 77 2.03 13.65 6.86
CA ARG A 77 3.28 14.38 6.96
C ARG A 77 4.00 14.51 5.63
N ASN A 78 4.27 15.74 5.22
CA ASN A 78 5.26 15.96 4.17
C ASN A 78 6.66 15.63 4.69
N THR A 79 7.46 15.07 3.80
CA THR A 79 8.88 14.79 4.07
C THR A 79 9.77 15.54 3.08
N PRO A 80 11.05 15.79 3.41
CA PRO A 80 12.05 16.15 2.42
C PRO A 80 12.25 15.04 1.38
N LEU A 81 12.95 15.36 0.28
CA LEU A 81 13.41 14.39 -0.73
C LEU A 81 14.55 13.53 -0.15
N CYS A 82 14.22 12.48 0.56
CA CYS A 82 15.19 11.59 1.22
C CYS A 82 14.59 10.20 1.44
N GLU A 83 14.32 9.45 0.38
CA GLU A 83 13.58 8.19 0.39
C GLU A 83 14.15 7.16 1.35
N SER A 84 15.49 7.07 1.45
CA SER A 84 16.14 6.17 2.40
C SER A 84 15.80 6.53 3.86
N ALA A 85 15.81 7.81 4.21
CA ALA A 85 15.47 8.27 5.55
C ALA A 85 13.97 8.07 5.85
N ILE A 86 13.10 8.26 4.85
CA ILE A 86 11.64 8.05 5.02
C ILE A 86 11.34 6.58 5.31
N VAL A 87 11.96 5.64 4.57
CA VAL A 87 11.81 4.20 4.83
C VAL A 87 12.34 3.84 6.23
N GLY A 88 13.49 4.39 6.62
CA GLY A 88 14.05 4.19 7.96
C GLY A 88 13.15 4.75 9.07
N ALA A 89 12.56 5.93 8.86
CA ALA A 89 11.62 6.53 9.80
C ALA A 89 10.33 5.70 9.92
N ALA A 90 9.82 5.15 8.80
CA ALA A 90 8.66 4.25 8.80
C ALA A 90 8.92 3.01 9.66
N LEU A 91 10.10 2.38 9.52
CA LEU A 91 10.50 1.29 10.39
C LEU A 91 10.59 1.72 11.86
N GLY A 92 11.21 2.88 12.13
CA GLY A 92 11.32 3.42 13.49
C GLY A 92 9.96 3.66 14.15
N LEU A 93 8.98 4.16 13.41
CA LEU A 93 7.60 4.32 13.87
C LEU A 93 6.96 2.95 14.19
N SER A 94 7.13 1.96 13.32
CA SER A 94 6.63 0.61 13.57
C SER A 94 7.20 0.01 14.86
N LEU A 95 8.50 0.18 15.11
CA LEU A 95 9.13 -0.28 16.36
C LEU A 95 8.59 0.43 17.62
N LYS A 96 7.92 1.55 17.46
CA LYS A 96 7.25 2.31 18.52
C LYS A 96 5.74 2.04 18.59
N GLY A 97 5.23 1.05 17.87
CA GLY A 97 3.83 0.63 17.90
C GLY A 97 2.90 1.46 16.99
N PHE A 98 3.47 2.25 16.08
CA PHE A 98 2.69 2.90 15.03
C PHE A 98 2.61 2.01 13.79
N LYS A 99 1.55 2.18 13.02
CA LYS A 99 1.50 1.73 11.63
C LYS A 99 2.01 2.85 10.74
N SER A 100 2.77 2.50 9.72
CA SER A 100 3.33 3.50 8.80
C SER A 100 2.97 3.16 7.37
N MET A 101 2.42 4.13 6.67
CA MET A 101 2.34 4.08 5.21
C MET A 101 3.20 5.23 4.66
N MET A 102 4.19 4.89 3.84
CA MET A 102 4.91 5.88 3.08
C MET A 102 4.52 5.83 1.60
N GLU A 103 4.40 6.99 0.98
CA GLU A 103 4.29 7.13 -0.46
C GLU A 103 5.67 7.40 -1.05
N MET A 104 6.16 6.48 -1.87
CA MET A 104 7.22 6.75 -2.83
C MET A 104 6.56 7.49 -3.99
N GLN A 105 6.97 8.71 -4.27
CA GLN A 105 6.30 9.55 -5.28
C GLN A 105 6.22 8.86 -6.65
N PHE A 106 7.29 8.16 -7.03
CA PHE A 106 7.36 7.20 -8.13
C PHE A 106 8.19 5.99 -7.71
N ALA A 107 7.82 4.79 -8.16
CA ALA A 107 8.55 3.55 -7.88
C ALA A 107 10.01 3.61 -8.33
N ASP A 108 10.30 4.43 -9.34
CA ASP A 108 11.67 4.68 -9.86
C ASP A 108 12.63 5.12 -8.75
N PHE A 109 12.16 5.89 -7.77
CA PHE A 109 12.99 6.44 -6.69
C PHE A 109 13.26 5.44 -5.56
N VAL A 110 12.67 4.25 -5.63
CA VAL A 110 12.90 3.18 -4.64
C VAL A 110 14.36 2.75 -4.54
N THR A 111 15.14 2.97 -5.61
CA THR A 111 16.59 2.70 -5.61
C THR A 111 17.34 3.43 -4.50
N VAL A 112 16.92 4.65 -4.15
CA VAL A 112 17.52 5.42 -3.04
C VAL A 112 17.23 4.77 -1.69
N GLY A 113 16.04 4.17 -1.52
CA GLY A 113 15.64 3.45 -0.30
C GLY A 113 15.96 1.96 -0.30
N PHE A 114 16.58 1.42 -1.35
CA PHE A 114 16.74 -0.02 -1.57
C PHE A 114 17.39 -0.74 -0.38
N ASN A 115 18.48 -0.21 0.15
CA ASN A 115 19.16 -0.79 1.32
C ASN A 115 18.23 -0.86 2.54
N GLN A 116 17.47 0.17 2.82
CA GLN A 116 16.54 0.18 3.95
C GLN A 116 15.45 -0.90 3.81
N ILE A 117 14.99 -1.13 2.58
CA ILE A 117 13.97 -2.12 2.29
C ILE A 117 14.53 -3.54 2.42
N VAL A 118 15.62 -3.87 1.69
CA VAL A 118 16.10 -5.25 1.58
C VAL A 118 16.96 -5.70 2.76
N ASN A 119 17.62 -4.79 3.48
CA ASN A 119 18.48 -5.13 4.59
C ASN A 119 17.88 -4.84 5.96
N ASN A 120 17.00 -3.85 6.08
CA ASN A 120 16.38 -3.51 7.35
C ASN A 120 14.93 -4.03 7.42
N LEU A 121 13.99 -3.54 6.62
CA LEU A 121 12.60 -3.98 6.67
C LEU A 121 12.45 -5.48 6.48
N ALA A 122 13.04 -6.04 5.44
CA ALA A 122 12.90 -7.46 5.11
C ALA A 122 13.41 -8.40 6.19
N LYS A 123 14.40 -7.98 6.97
CA LYS A 123 15.13 -8.88 7.89
C LYS A 123 14.81 -8.66 9.37
N ILE A 124 14.09 -7.60 9.72
CA ILE A 124 13.86 -7.21 11.12
C ILE A 124 13.16 -8.31 11.91
N HIS A 125 12.11 -8.92 11.35
CA HIS A 125 11.40 -10.00 12.02
C HIS A 125 12.27 -11.25 12.16
N TYR A 126 12.90 -11.69 11.09
CA TYR A 126 13.77 -12.87 11.11
C TYR A 126 14.94 -12.72 12.13
N ARG A 127 15.52 -11.53 12.22
CA ARG A 127 16.70 -11.29 13.07
C ARG A 127 16.34 -11.03 14.54
N TRP A 128 15.24 -10.31 14.82
CA TRP A 128 14.91 -9.85 16.16
C TRP A 128 13.48 -10.15 16.60
N GLY A 129 12.66 -10.81 15.78
CA GLY A 129 11.27 -11.14 16.10
C GLY A 129 10.36 -9.92 16.16
N GLN A 130 10.77 -8.76 15.67
CA GLN A 130 10.00 -7.53 15.71
C GLN A 130 9.15 -7.37 14.45
N ASN A 131 7.97 -6.81 14.60
CA ASN A 131 7.11 -6.48 13.48
C ASN A 131 7.67 -5.29 12.69
N ALA A 132 7.26 -5.20 11.43
CA ALA A 132 7.47 -4.04 10.58
C ALA A 132 6.14 -3.67 9.90
N ASP A 133 5.26 -3.03 10.65
CA ASP A 133 3.95 -2.54 10.18
C ASP A 133 4.13 -1.36 9.20
N VAL A 134 4.73 -1.64 8.06
CA VAL A 134 5.13 -0.64 7.07
C VAL A 134 4.57 -1.00 5.69
N VAL A 135 3.81 -0.09 5.11
CA VAL A 135 3.39 -0.16 3.71
C VAL A 135 4.14 0.90 2.90
N ILE A 136 4.74 0.50 1.80
CA ILE A 136 5.35 1.42 0.83
C ILE A 136 4.49 1.41 -0.43
N ARG A 137 3.72 2.48 -0.64
CA ARG A 137 2.96 2.66 -1.88
C ARG A 137 3.87 3.23 -2.96
N MET A 138 3.81 2.62 -4.14
CA MET A 138 4.71 2.95 -5.24
C MET A 138 3.96 3.05 -6.57
N PRO A 139 3.62 4.27 -7.03
CA PRO A 139 3.16 4.49 -8.41
C PRO A 139 4.23 4.02 -9.41
N THR A 140 3.90 3.02 -10.24
CA THR A 140 4.85 2.31 -11.12
C THR A 140 4.37 2.27 -12.58
N GLY A 141 5.24 1.85 -13.48
CA GLY A 141 4.94 1.67 -14.89
C GLY A 141 4.89 2.95 -15.71
N GLY A 142 4.68 2.83 -17.01
CA GLY A 142 4.52 3.94 -17.95
C GLY A 142 3.16 4.64 -17.86
N GLY A 143 2.87 5.52 -18.82
CA GLY A 143 1.55 6.13 -19.02
C GLY A 143 1.44 7.62 -18.69
N VAL A 144 2.46 8.25 -18.10
CA VAL A 144 2.42 9.69 -17.77
C VAL A 144 3.30 10.55 -18.69
N GLY A 145 4.07 9.94 -19.57
CA GLY A 145 4.94 10.68 -20.53
C GLY A 145 6.11 11.41 -19.88
N ALA A 146 6.54 11.04 -18.68
CA ALA A 146 7.60 11.73 -17.92
C ALA A 146 9.00 11.13 -18.13
N GLY A 147 9.20 10.32 -19.17
CA GLY A 147 10.48 9.75 -19.54
C GLY A 147 10.93 8.56 -18.70
N PRO A 148 12.18 8.09 -18.88
CA PRO A 148 12.65 6.82 -18.32
C PRO A 148 12.81 6.83 -16.80
N PHE A 149 12.96 7.97 -16.17
CA PHE A 149 13.11 8.09 -14.72
C PHE A 149 11.79 8.10 -13.95
N HIS A 150 10.65 7.95 -14.64
CA HIS A 150 9.31 7.95 -14.08
C HIS A 150 8.42 6.87 -14.68
N SER A 151 8.99 5.86 -15.33
CA SER A 151 8.24 4.90 -16.14
C SER A 151 8.68 3.45 -15.96
N GLN A 152 9.49 3.17 -14.93
CA GLN A 152 10.02 1.83 -14.68
C GLN A 152 8.98 0.95 -13.97
N SER A 153 9.17 -0.37 -14.12
CA SER A 153 8.43 -1.42 -13.41
C SER A 153 9.45 -2.24 -12.63
N ASN A 154 9.53 -2.00 -11.32
CA ASN A 154 10.64 -2.46 -10.48
C ASN A 154 10.22 -3.59 -9.52
N GLU A 155 8.98 -4.06 -9.56
CA GLU A 155 8.42 -5.06 -8.65
C GLU A 155 9.27 -6.35 -8.60
N ALA A 156 9.82 -6.77 -9.72
CA ALA A 156 10.65 -7.97 -9.81
C ALA A 156 11.93 -7.91 -8.95
N TRP A 157 12.43 -6.74 -8.60
CA TRP A 157 13.61 -6.61 -7.73
C TRP A 157 13.35 -7.11 -6.31
N PHE A 158 12.09 -7.05 -5.87
CA PHE A 158 11.70 -7.34 -4.49
C PHE A 158 11.06 -8.73 -4.33
N THR A 159 10.56 -9.35 -5.40
CA THR A 159 9.90 -10.66 -5.33
C THR A 159 10.82 -11.80 -4.90
N LYS A 160 12.13 -11.59 -4.95
CA LYS A 160 13.16 -12.55 -4.51
C LYS A 160 13.66 -12.30 -3.09
N VAL A 161 13.18 -11.27 -2.40
CA VAL A 161 13.68 -10.88 -1.08
C VAL A 161 12.77 -11.47 0.01
N PRO A 162 13.25 -12.49 0.76
CA PRO A 162 12.46 -13.04 1.87
C PRO A 162 12.18 -11.98 2.94
N GLY A 163 10.97 -12.00 3.50
CA GLY A 163 10.54 -11.04 4.51
C GLY A 163 9.80 -9.83 3.94
N LEU A 164 9.71 -9.68 2.61
CA LEU A 164 8.87 -8.68 1.95
C LEU A 164 7.63 -9.34 1.33
N LYS A 165 6.50 -8.64 1.40
CA LYS A 165 5.31 -8.95 0.61
C LYS A 165 5.21 -7.93 -0.52
N VAL A 166 4.96 -8.42 -1.73
CA VAL A 166 4.81 -7.58 -2.93
C VAL A 166 3.38 -7.73 -3.44
N VAL A 167 2.67 -6.61 -3.53
CA VAL A 167 1.28 -6.54 -3.95
C VAL A 167 1.15 -5.60 -5.14
N TYR A 168 0.40 -6.01 -6.16
CA TYR A 168 0.23 -5.25 -7.40
C TYR A 168 -1.20 -5.46 -7.94
N PRO A 169 -2.20 -4.71 -7.45
CA PRO A 169 -3.59 -4.88 -7.86
C PRO A 169 -3.85 -4.42 -9.29
N SER A 170 -4.80 -5.07 -9.95
CA SER A 170 -5.21 -4.75 -11.32
C SER A 170 -6.68 -4.36 -11.46
N SER A 171 -7.46 -4.38 -10.37
CA SER A 171 -8.85 -3.94 -10.33
C SER A 171 -9.11 -2.99 -9.15
N PRO A 172 -10.14 -2.11 -9.22
CA PRO A 172 -10.51 -1.25 -8.10
C PRO A 172 -10.89 -2.03 -6.83
N PHE A 173 -11.59 -3.16 -6.97
CA PHE A 173 -11.94 -4.03 -5.86
C PHE A 173 -10.70 -4.56 -5.14
N ASP A 174 -9.75 -5.14 -5.91
CA ASP A 174 -8.50 -5.65 -5.34
C ASP A 174 -7.66 -4.54 -4.74
N ALA A 175 -7.60 -3.37 -5.39
CA ALA A 175 -6.79 -2.26 -4.92
C ALA A 175 -7.19 -1.80 -3.52
N LYS A 176 -8.49 -1.63 -3.25
CA LYS A 176 -9.00 -1.28 -1.93
C LYS A 176 -8.75 -2.40 -0.91
N GLY A 177 -9.18 -3.62 -1.21
CA GLY A 177 -9.12 -4.73 -0.25
C GLY A 177 -7.69 -5.17 0.07
N LEU A 178 -6.80 -5.20 -0.93
CA LEU A 178 -5.38 -5.52 -0.72
C LEU A 178 -4.63 -4.40 0.00
N LEU A 179 -4.98 -3.11 -0.21
CA LEU A 179 -4.36 -2.01 0.54
C LEU A 179 -4.73 -2.08 2.02
N ILE A 180 -6.01 -2.31 2.33
CA ILE A 180 -6.46 -2.51 3.69
C ILE A 180 -5.75 -3.73 4.32
N ALA A 181 -5.67 -4.84 3.59
CA ALA A 181 -4.95 -6.02 4.05
C ALA A 181 -3.46 -5.76 4.30
N ALA A 182 -2.83 -4.93 3.46
CA ALA A 182 -1.43 -4.52 3.62
C ALA A 182 -1.21 -3.67 4.88
N ILE A 183 -2.10 -2.71 5.15
CA ILE A 183 -2.03 -1.85 6.35
C ILE A 183 -2.26 -2.67 7.63
N ASN A 184 -3.09 -3.71 7.56
CA ASN A 184 -3.37 -4.60 8.68
C ASN A 184 -2.30 -5.70 8.86
N ASP A 185 -1.37 -5.84 7.93
CA ASP A 185 -0.31 -6.85 8.01
C ASP A 185 0.84 -6.36 8.89
N PRO A 186 1.37 -7.18 9.82
CA PRO A 186 2.51 -6.81 10.67
C PRO A 186 3.86 -6.94 9.97
N ASN A 187 3.88 -7.20 8.67
CA ASN A 187 5.08 -7.36 7.86
C ASN A 187 5.18 -6.25 6.81
N PRO A 188 6.38 -5.96 6.30
CA PRO A 188 6.53 -4.92 5.29
C PRO A 188 5.88 -5.34 3.97
N VAL A 189 5.03 -4.47 3.45
CA VAL A 189 4.33 -4.66 2.19
C VAL A 189 4.73 -3.58 1.20
N LEU A 190 5.23 -3.99 0.05
CA LEU A 190 5.47 -3.12 -1.10
C LEU A 190 4.23 -3.16 -2.00
N PHE A 191 3.53 -2.05 -2.04
CA PHE A 191 2.25 -1.92 -2.73
C PHE A 191 2.43 -1.12 -4.03
N PHE A 192 2.57 -1.84 -5.14
CA PHE A 192 2.74 -1.24 -6.46
C PHE A 192 1.39 -0.85 -7.07
N GLU A 193 1.35 0.31 -7.73
CA GLU A 193 0.14 0.86 -8.32
C GLU A 193 0.44 1.30 -9.76
N HIS A 194 -0.13 0.62 -10.76
CA HIS A 194 0.14 0.97 -12.15
C HIS A 194 -0.51 2.30 -12.53
N LYS A 195 0.29 3.31 -12.78
CA LYS A 195 -0.16 4.69 -13.03
C LYS A 195 -1.16 4.81 -14.18
N ALA A 196 -0.96 4.05 -15.25
CA ALA A 196 -1.89 4.07 -16.39
C ALA A 196 -3.28 3.58 -16.01
N LEU A 197 -3.40 2.71 -15.00
CA LEU A 197 -4.69 2.16 -14.55
C LEU A 197 -5.45 3.12 -13.62
N TYR A 198 -4.82 4.09 -13.02
CA TYR A 198 -5.43 4.96 -12.01
C TYR A 198 -6.78 5.55 -12.44
N ARG A 199 -6.88 6.03 -13.69
CA ARG A 199 -8.07 6.70 -14.22
C ARG A 199 -8.65 6.03 -15.46
N SER A 200 -7.98 4.98 -15.99
CA SER A 200 -8.42 4.29 -17.21
C SER A 200 -9.34 3.11 -16.94
N ILE A 201 -9.34 2.58 -15.72
CA ILE A 201 -10.21 1.48 -15.32
C ILE A 201 -11.15 1.89 -14.20
N SER A 202 -12.37 1.37 -14.28
CA SER A 202 -13.38 1.46 -13.23
C SER A 202 -13.95 0.08 -12.94
N GLY A 203 -14.53 -0.10 -11.77
CA GLY A 203 -15.19 -1.32 -11.36
C GLY A 203 -15.97 -1.13 -10.07
N ARG A 204 -16.81 -2.10 -9.73
CA ARG A 204 -17.61 -2.07 -8.51
C ARG A 204 -16.74 -2.28 -7.29
N VAL A 205 -16.94 -1.48 -6.26
CA VAL A 205 -16.20 -1.52 -5.00
C VAL A 205 -17.19 -1.44 -3.83
N PRO A 206 -17.21 -2.42 -2.93
CA PRO A 206 -18.02 -2.36 -1.71
C PRO A 206 -17.65 -1.15 -0.86
N ALA A 207 -18.67 -0.55 -0.22
CA ALA A 207 -18.47 0.58 0.69
C ALA A 207 -17.83 0.15 2.03
N ASP A 208 -17.99 -1.11 2.41
CA ASP A 208 -17.48 -1.67 3.66
C ASP A 208 -15.93 -1.56 3.76
N TYR A 209 -15.43 -1.61 4.98
CA TYR A 209 -14.01 -1.87 5.25
C TYR A 209 -13.75 -3.37 5.13
N TYR A 210 -13.06 -3.79 4.08
CA TYR A 210 -12.82 -5.21 3.79
C TYR A 210 -11.39 -5.48 3.39
N GLU A 211 -10.95 -6.70 3.64
CA GLU A 211 -9.65 -7.22 3.21
C GLU A 211 -9.80 -8.27 2.11
N ILE A 212 -8.82 -8.30 1.23
CA ILE A 212 -8.53 -9.43 0.36
C ILE A 212 -7.26 -10.12 0.88
N PRO A 213 -7.29 -11.43 1.15
CA PRO A 213 -6.14 -12.13 1.72
C PRO A 213 -4.92 -12.09 0.78
N ILE A 214 -3.82 -11.50 1.25
CA ILE A 214 -2.55 -11.49 0.52
C ILE A 214 -2.01 -12.92 0.42
N GLY A 215 -1.61 -13.33 -0.78
CA GLY A 215 -1.03 -14.65 -1.04
C GLY A 215 -2.05 -15.76 -1.32
N LYS A 216 -3.35 -15.44 -1.40
CA LYS A 216 -4.38 -16.36 -1.88
C LYS A 216 -4.78 -16.03 -3.32
N ALA A 217 -4.86 -17.05 -4.16
CA ALA A 217 -5.42 -16.94 -5.50
C ALA A 217 -6.94 -17.12 -5.48
N CYS A 218 -7.63 -16.46 -6.40
CA CYS A 218 -9.02 -16.74 -6.69
C CYS A 218 -9.15 -17.27 -8.13
N SER A 219 -10.14 -18.12 -8.37
CA SER A 219 -10.44 -18.61 -9.73
C SER A 219 -11.14 -17.49 -10.50
N VAL A 220 -10.48 -16.98 -11.54
CA VAL A 220 -11.03 -15.95 -12.44
C VAL A 220 -11.86 -16.58 -13.56
N ARG A 221 -11.50 -17.80 -13.99
CA ARG A 221 -12.18 -18.56 -15.03
C ARG A 221 -12.07 -20.04 -14.72
N THR A 222 -13.19 -20.74 -14.80
CA THR A 222 -13.21 -22.21 -14.73
C THR A 222 -13.01 -22.80 -16.11
N GLY A 223 -12.32 -23.92 -16.20
CA GLY A 223 -12.11 -24.75 -17.39
C GLY A 223 -12.43 -26.22 -17.09
N GLU A 224 -12.33 -27.06 -18.12
CA GLU A 224 -12.55 -28.50 -18.01
C GLU A 224 -11.22 -29.31 -18.03
N ASP A 225 -10.07 -28.64 -17.98
CA ASP A 225 -8.73 -29.27 -18.08
C ASP A 225 -8.13 -29.52 -16.70
#